data_ea1b0083f707c54c2a4d9f7980ed3d5d
#
_entry.id   ea1b0083f707c54c2a4d9f7980ed3d5d
#
_cell.length_a   1.000
_cell.length_b   1.000
_cell.length_c   1.000
_cell.angle_alpha   90.00
_cell.angle_beta   90.00
_cell.angle_gamma   90.00
#
_symmetry.space_group_name_H-M   'P 1'
#
loop_
_entity.id
_entity.type
_entity.pdbx_description
1 polymer ?
#
loop_
_entity_poly.entity_id
_entity_poly.type
_entity_poly.pdbx_seq_one_letter_code
_entity_poly.pdbx_strand_id
1 'polypeptide(L)'
;METIFKTDKNGNQRYTSIRVEKLEDGTANIIKATGVVDGKESISTTHVPRGYESALKRAKTMWKNLQVPDVMPMLANKWEDRKRYITEPFYVQPKLDGVRLLVSNKGGISRTGKLVPGTEYLGKGLRDGEYLDGECYDPNKTFEEITSLFKTDPKQLEFYVFDYFDVKRPELSFEERKMYVTVETKLVRKKTCLKQFHEQF
;
A
#
# COMPACT_ATOMS: atom_id res chain seq x y z
N MET A 1 11.67 -18.59 5.85
CA MET A 1 11.45 -17.50 4.86
C MET A 1 12.75 -16.74 4.74
N GLU A 2 13.00 -16.14 3.58
CA GLU A 2 14.22 -15.35 3.37
C GLU A 2 14.29 -14.15 4.32
N THR A 3 15.50 -13.71 4.66
CA THR A 3 15.73 -12.52 5.46
C THR A 3 15.52 -11.27 4.61
N ILE A 4 14.77 -10.31 5.13
CA ILE A 4 14.52 -9.03 4.47
C ILE A 4 15.53 -8.01 5.03
N PHE A 5 16.23 -7.32 4.13
CA PHE A 5 17.12 -6.22 4.47
C PHE A 5 16.50 -4.89 4.05
N LYS A 6 16.63 -3.87 4.90
CA LYS A 6 16.21 -2.49 4.63
C LYS A 6 17.25 -1.54 5.18
N THR A 7 17.47 -0.42 4.49
CA THR A 7 18.32 0.67 5.01
C THR A 7 17.44 1.63 5.82
N ASP A 8 17.82 1.93 7.04
CA ASP A 8 17.11 2.91 7.88
C ASP A 8 17.48 4.36 7.49
N LYS A 9 16.79 5.34 8.08
CA LYS A 9 17.01 6.77 7.82
C LYS A 9 18.42 7.28 8.16
N ASN A 10 19.19 6.51 8.92
CA ASN A 10 20.57 6.82 9.30
C ASN A 10 21.59 6.09 8.42
N GLY A 11 21.14 5.36 7.39
CA GLY A 11 22.01 4.60 6.49
C GLY A 11 22.41 3.22 7.00
N ASN A 12 21.93 2.77 8.18
CA ASN A 12 22.29 1.45 8.70
C ASN A 12 21.47 0.36 8.00
N GLN A 13 22.12 -0.73 7.63
CA GLN A 13 21.42 -1.92 7.15
C GLN A 13 20.75 -2.66 8.32
N ARG A 14 19.43 -2.74 8.26
CA ARG A 14 18.62 -3.53 9.19
C ARG A 14 18.12 -4.78 8.52
N TYR A 15 17.94 -5.83 9.31
CA TYR A 15 17.34 -7.07 8.84
C TYR A 15 16.13 -7.47 9.66
N THR A 16 15.26 -8.26 9.03
CA THR A 16 14.16 -8.95 9.69
C THR A 16 14.06 -10.36 9.12
N SER A 17 14.08 -11.35 9.98
CA SER A 17 13.83 -12.74 9.63
C SER A 17 12.62 -13.28 10.37
N ILE A 18 11.88 -14.21 9.75
CA ILE A 18 10.75 -14.91 10.36
C ILE A 18 10.93 -16.41 10.10
N ARG A 19 10.86 -17.20 11.16
CA ARG A 19 10.85 -18.66 11.09
C ARG A 19 9.70 -19.23 11.91
N VAL A 20 9.27 -20.45 11.58
CA VAL A 20 8.26 -21.19 12.32
C VAL A 20 8.90 -22.44 12.88
N GLU A 21 8.71 -22.66 14.14
CA GLU A 21 9.22 -23.81 14.89
C GLU A 21 8.03 -24.66 15.35
N LYS A 22 8.05 -25.96 15.01
CA LYS A 22 7.05 -26.91 15.47
C LYS A 22 7.44 -27.40 16.88
N LEU A 23 6.50 -27.46 17.79
CA LEU A 23 6.70 -27.98 19.14
C LEU A 23 6.21 -29.43 19.26
N GLU A 24 6.71 -30.15 20.25
CA GLU A 24 6.40 -31.58 20.49
C GLU A 24 4.93 -31.81 20.84
N ASP A 25 4.27 -30.84 21.47
CA ASP A 25 2.85 -30.86 21.80
C ASP A 25 1.91 -30.60 20.61
N GLY A 26 2.44 -30.49 19.40
CA GLY A 26 1.69 -30.22 18.17
C GLY A 26 1.39 -28.76 17.92
N THR A 27 1.71 -27.87 18.84
CA THR A 27 1.63 -26.41 18.68
C THR A 27 2.84 -25.88 17.89
N ALA A 28 2.94 -24.57 17.67
CA ALA A 28 4.09 -23.97 17.00
C ALA A 28 4.39 -22.56 17.50
N ASN A 29 5.64 -22.15 17.34
CA ASN A 29 6.08 -20.78 17.57
C ASN A 29 6.43 -20.08 16.24
N ILE A 30 6.05 -18.80 16.14
CA ILE A 30 6.58 -17.90 15.14
C ILE A 30 7.67 -17.06 15.81
N ILE A 31 8.89 -17.18 15.33
CA ILE A 31 10.04 -16.45 15.84
C ILE A 31 10.41 -15.36 14.82
N LYS A 32 10.36 -14.12 15.27
CA LYS A 32 10.77 -12.95 14.48
C LYS A 32 12.03 -12.35 15.11
N ALA A 33 13.10 -12.30 14.33
CA ALA A 33 14.34 -11.62 14.72
C ALA A 33 14.51 -10.34 13.90
N THR A 34 14.91 -9.26 14.56
CA THR A 34 15.18 -7.95 13.92
C THR A 34 16.44 -7.36 14.52
N GLY A 35 17.23 -6.70 13.69
CA GLY A 35 18.48 -6.08 14.16
C GLY A 35 19.10 -5.16 13.13
N VAL A 36 20.21 -4.54 13.51
CA VAL A 36 21.16 -3.92 12.60
C VAL A 36 22.20 -4.97 12.23
N VAL A 37 22.60 -5.02 10.96
CA VAL A 37 23.68 -5.93 10.53
C VAL A 37 24.94 -5.59 11.36
N ASP A 38 25.57 -6.62 11.91
CA ASP A 38 26.70 -6.52 12.84
C ASP A 38 26.42 -5.76 14.15
N GLY A 39 25.13 -5.61 14.50
CA GLY A 39 24.69 -4.91 15.69
C GLY A 39 23.80 -5.77 16.59
N LYS A 40 23.06 -5.10 17.49
CA LYS A 40 22.20 -5.76 18.46
C LYS A 40 20.95 -6.36 17.80
N GLU A 41 20.65 -7.62 18.11
CA GLU A 41 19.45 -8.34 17.70
C GLU A 41 18.36 -8.27 18.76
N SER A 42 17.11 -8.23 18.31
CA SER A 42 15.91 -8.37 19.13
C SER A 42 15.08 -9.54 18.59
N ILE A 43 14.73 -10.48 19.45
CA ILE A 43 13.95 -11.67 19.11
C ILE A 43 12.59 -11.58 19.81
N SER A 44 11.53 -11.79 19.04
CA SER A 44 10.16 -11.95 19.58
C SER A 44 9.58 -13.30 19.17
N THR A 45 8.93 -13.98 20.12
CA THR A 45 8.29 -15.27 19.90
C THR A 45 6.78 -15.14 20.10
N THR A 46 6.01 -15.65 19.13
CA THR A 46 4.54 -15.71 19.21
C THR A 46 4.12 -17.17 19.18
N HIS A 47 3.49 -17.62 20.27
CA HIS A 47 2.93 -18.95 20.35
C HIS A 47 1.63 -19.09 19.55
N VAL A 48 1.48 -20.18 18.81
CA VAL A 48 0.30 -20.50 17.98
C VAL A 48 -0.27 -21.86 18.34
N PRO A 49 -1.33 -21.90 19.18
CA PRO A 49 -1.93 -23.16 19.67
C PRO A 49 -2.54 -24.02 18.55
N ARG A 50 -2.92 -23.41 17.42
CA ARG A 50 -3.54 -24.09 16.27
C ARG A 50 -2.56 -24.89 15.40
N GLY A 51 -1.34 -25.09 15.84
CA GLY A 51 -0.31 -25.90 15.22
C GLY A 51 0.45 -25.24 14.07
N TYR A 52 1.35 -26.03 13.47
CA TYR A 52 2.37 -25.57 12.51
C TYR A 52 1.78 -24.92 11.26
N GLU A 53 0.76 -25.50 10.62
CA GLU A 53 0.16 -24.96 9.40
C GLU A 53 -0.45 -23.57 9.60
N SER A 54 -1.13 -23.38 10.74
CA SER A 54 -1.70 -22.08 11.12
C SER A 54 -0.60 -21.05 11.39
N ALA A 55 0.47 -21.46 12.07
CA ALA A 55 1.65 -20.62 12.30
C ALA A 55 2.35 -20.25 10.99
N LEU A 56 2.49 -21.20 10.06
CA LEU A 56 3.10 -20.98 8.76
C LEU A 56 2.30 -19.98 7.91
N LYS A 57 0.96 -20.12 7.86
CA LYS A 57 0.08 -19.17 7.17
C LYS A 57 0.22 -17.75 7.73
N ARG A 58 0.20 -17.63 9.07
CA ARG A 58 0.38 -16.34 9.76
C ARG A 58 1.76 -15.75 9.52
N ALA A 59 2.82 -16.56 9.57
CA ALA A 59 4.18 -16.12 9.32
C ALA A 59 4.39 -15.65 7.86
N LYS A 60 3.80 -16.34 6.88
CA LYS A 60 3.78 -15.89 5.46
C LYS A 60 3.10 -14.53 5.30
N THR A 61 1.99 -14.29 6.00
CA THR A 61 1.31 -12.99 6.00
C THR A 61 2.17 -11.91 6.64
N MET A 62 2.81 -12.20 7.77
CA MET A 62 3.75 -11.26 8.42
C MET A 62 4.92 -10.93 7.49
N TRP A 63 5.48 -11.92 6.83
CA TRP A 63 6.60 -11.74 5.92
C TRP A 63 6.22 -10.89 4.68
N LYS A 64 5.05 -11.17 4.09
CA LYS A 64 4.51 -10.33 2.99
C LYS A 64 4.36 -8.86 3.42
N ASN A 65 3.84 -8.61 4.62
CA ASN A 65 3.67 -7.25 5.15
C ASN A 65 5.01 -6.53 5.39
N LEU A 66 6.10 -7.24 5.66
CA LEU A 66 7.44 -6.66 5.79
C LEU A 66 8.04 -6.23 4.44
N GLN A 67 7.58 -6.81 3.34
CA GLN A 67 8.01 -6.45 1.98
C GLN A 67 7.30 -5.21 1.44
N VAL A 68 6.27 -4.72 2.15
CA VAL A 68 5.62 -3.46 1.81
C VAL A 68 6.61 -2.32 1.98
N PRO A 69 6.79 -1.46 0.99
CA PRO A 69 7.65 -0.29 1.11
C PRO A 69 7.16 0.64 2.22
N ASP A 70 8.07 1.44 2.79
CA ASP A 70 7.75 2.45 3.81
C ASP A 70 6.98 3.66 3.23
N VAL A 71 6.34 3.47 2.10
CA VAL A 71 5.50 4.46 1.43
C VAL A 71 4.07 4.31 1.89
N MET A 72 3.53 5.39 2.43
CA MET A 72 2.16 5.46 2.93
C MET A 72 1.38 6.51 2.14
N PRO A 73 0.08 6.30 1.89
CA PRO A 73 -0.73 7.30 1.22
C PRO A 73 -0.74 8.60 2.03
N MET A 74 -0.59 9.72 1.34
CA MET A 74 -0.69 11.04 1.95
C MET A 74 -2.11 11.25 2.50
N LEU A 75 -2.21 11.66 3.76
CA LEU A 75 -3.50 11.96 4.38
C LEU A 75 -3.95 13.37 4.03
N ALA A 76 -5.24 13.51 3.71
CA ALA A 76 -5.85 14.82 3.52
C ALA A 76 -5.85 15.61 4.83
N ASN A 77 -5.51 16.88 4.74
CA ASN A 77 -5.69 17.85 5.82
C ASN A 77 -7.09 18.46 5.75
N LYS A 78 -7.56 19.03 6.85
CA LYS A 78 -8.79 19.83 6.85
C LYS A 78 -8.56 21.12 6.08
N TRP A 79 -9.52 21.48 5.24
CA TRP A 79 -9.48 22.71 4.45
C TRP A 79 -9.25 23.95 5.32
N GLU A 80 -10.01 24.08 6.42
CA GLU A 80 -9.92 25.22 7.34
C GLU A 80 -8.53 25.46 7.91
N ASP A 81 -7.78 24.37 8.13
CA ASP A 81 -6.43 24.43 8.71
C ASP A 81 -5.37 24.78 7.66
N ARG A 82 -5.64 24.53 6.39
CA ARG A 82 -4.62 24.56 5.33
C ARG A 82 -4.90 25.55 4.20
N LYS A 83 -6.12 26.08 4.03
CA LYS A 83 -6.49 26.98 2.94
C LYS A 83 -5.55 28.18 2.76
N ARG A 84 -5.00 28.74 3.83
CA ARG A 84 -4.05 29.87 3.81
C ARG A 84 -2.69 29.55 3.16
N TYR A 85 -2.37 28.28 2.98
CA TYR A 85 -1.13 27.84 2.35
C TYR A 85 -1.31 27.42 0.88
N ILE A 86 -2.54 27.45 0.38
CA ILE A 86 -2.86 27.08 -0.98
C ILE A 86 -2.70 28.33 -1.86
N THR A 87 -1.87 28.23 -2.87
CA THR A 87 -1.61 29.27 -3.85
C THR A 87 -2.02 28.80 -5.24
N GLU A 88 -2.48 29.71 -6.08
CA GLU A 88 -2.79 29.39 -7.46
C GLU A 88 -1.51 29.17 -8.30
N PRO A 89 -1.55 28.30 -9.33
CA PRO A 89 -2.67 27.40 -9.67
C PRO A 89 -2.76 26.18 -8.75
N PHE A 90 -3.98 25.67 -8.52
CA PHE A 90 -4.22 24.43 -7.78
C PHE A 90 -5.17 23.48 -8.53
N TYR A 91 -5.09 22.19 -8.20
CA TYR A 91 -5.92 21.15 -8.79
C TYR A 91 -7.00 20.70 -7.84
N VAL A 92 -8.20 20.45 -8.38
CA VAL A 92 -9.35 19.93 -7.62
C VAL A 92 -9.70 18.55 -8.16
N GLN A 93 -9.97 17.63 -7.24
CA GLN A 93 -10.40 16.27 -7.56
C GLN A 93 -11.66 15.91 -6.78
N PRO A 94 -12.58 15.10 -7.34
CA PRO A 94 -13.72 14.59 -6.59
C PRO A 94 -13.24 13.80 -5.37
N LYS A 95 -13.83 14.05 -4.21
CA LYS A 95 -13.66 13.18 -3.05
C LYS A 95 -14.63 12.00 -3.19
N LEU A 96 -14.11 10.85 -3.57
CA LEU A 96 -14.88 9.61 -3.61
C LEU A 96 -15.04 9.05 -2.20
N ASP A 97 -16.18 8.43 -1.95
CA ASP A 97 -16.48 7.77 -0.67
C ASP A 97 -16.27 6.25 -0.81
N GLY A 98 -15.03 5.87 -0.97
CA GLY A 98 -14.59 4.51 -1.19
C GLY A 98 -13.50 4.08 -0.20
N VAL A 99 -12.63 3.16 -0.64
CA VAL A 99 -11.51 2.66 0.15
C VAL A 99 -10.19 3.02 -0.53
N ARG A 100 -9.39 3.86 0.14
CA ARG A 100 -8.07 4.29 -0.35
C ARG A 100 -7.13 3.12 -0.53
N LEU A 101 -6.48 3.08 -1.68
CA LEU A 101 -5.50 2.07 -2.03
C LEU A 101 -4.27 2.71 -2.70
N LEU A 102 -3.09 2.38 -2.18
CA LEU A 102 -1.83 2.66 -2.83
C LEU A 102 -1.37 1.40 -3.56
N VAL A 103 -1.14 1.47 -4.87
CA VAL A 103 -0.82 0.31 -5.70
C VAL A 103 0.64 0.37 -6.14
N SER A 104 1.38 -0.70 -5.87
CA SER A 104 2.74 -0.96 -6.36
C SER A 104 2.75 -2.12 -7.35
N ASN A 105 3.90 -2.45 -7.92
CA ASN A 105 4.09 -3.66 -8.74
C ASN A 105 3.78 -4.98 -7.98
N LYS A 106 3.68 -4.94 -6.65
CA LYS A 106 3.35 -6.09 -5.78
C LYS A 106 1.85 -6.15 -5.42
N GLY A 107 1.05 -5.19 -5.88
CA GLY A 107 -0.37 -5.07 -5.57
C GLY A 107 -0.68 -3.89 -4.67
N GLY A 108 -1.92 -3.86 -4.19
CA GLY A 108 -2.45 -2.75 -3.40
C GLY A 108 -2.05 -2.80 -1.92
N ILE A 109 -1.83 -1.62 -1.37
CA ILE A 109 -1.47 -1.37 0.02
C ILE A 109 -2.56 -0.51 0.64
N SER A 110 -3.16 -0.97 1.73
CA SER A 110 -4.17 -0.23 2.47
C SER A 110 -3.59 0.98 3.18
N ARG A 111 -4.46 1.88 3.66
CA ARG A 111 -4.10 3.05 4.48
C ARG A 111 -3.24 2.70 5.71
N THR A 112 -3.32 1.47 6.21
CA THR A 112 -2.55 0.99 7.36
C THR A 112 -1.27 0.26 6.97
N GLY A 113 -0.85 0.32 5.70
CA GLY A 113 0.38 -0.31 5.21
C GLY A 113 0.28 -1.83 4.99
N LYS A 114 -0.94 -2.41 4.97
CA LYS A 114 -1.13 -3.84 4.75
C LYS A 114 -1.40 -4.14 3.28
N LEU A 115 -0.77 -5.17 2.74
CA LEU A 115 -1.11 -5.69 1.42
C LEU A 115 -2.56 -6.17 1.38
N VAL A 116 -3.26 -5.83 0.31
CA VAL A 116 -4.64 -6.22 0.05
C VAL A 116 -4.64 -7.34 -0.98
N PRO A 117 -4.95 -8.58 -0.59
CA PRO A 117 -4.99 -9.71 -1.52
C PRO A 117 -6.02 -9.48 -2.64
N GLY A 118 -5.73 -9.99 -3.84
CA GLY A 118 -6.60 -9.87 -4.99
C GLY A 118 -6.49 -8.56 -5.77
N THR A 119 -5.56 -7.67 -5.37
CA THR A 119 -5.29 -6.38 -6.04
C THR A 119 -4.01 -6.38 -6.88
N GLU A 120 -3.33 -7.52 -6.99
CA GLU A 120 -2.05 -7.65 -7.69
C GLU A 120 -2.14 -7.25 -9.17
N TYR A 121 -3.30 -7.48 -9.79
CA TYR A 121 -3.55 -7.11 -11.19
C TYR A 121 -3.50 -5.58 -11.43
N LEU A 122 -3.77 -4.78 -10.39
CA LEU A 122 -3.72 -3.31 -10.49
C LEU A 122 -2.27 -2.80 -10.64
N GLY A 123 -1.30 -3.53 -10.14
CA GLY A 123 0.12 -3.18 -10.21
C GLY A 123 0.82 -3.61 -11.50
N LYS A 124 0.10 -4.32 -12.39
CA LYS A 124 0.70 -4.80 -13.64
C LYS A 124 1.17 -3.63 -14.50
N GLY A 125 2.45 -3.65 -14.87
CA GLY A 125 3.11 -2.59 -15.65
C GLY A 125 3.91 -1.60 -14.80
N LEU A 126 3.66 -1.50 -13.50
CA LEU A 126 4.46 -0.66 -12.61
C LEU A 126 5.84 -1.27 -12.37
N ARG A 127 6.87 -0.42 -12.40
CA ARG A 127 8.23 -0.78 -12.03
C ARG A 127 8.43 -0.68 -10.51
N ASP A 128 9.52 -1.23 -10.03
CA ASP A 128 9.89 -1.09 -8.62
C ASP A 128 10.19 0.36 -8.25
N GLY A 129 9.47 0.86 -7.23
CA GLY A 129 9.51 2.26 -6.82
C GLY A 129 8.37 3.12 -7.38
N GLU A 130 7.59 2.60 -8.34
CA GLU A 130 6.42 3.30 -8.89
C GLU A 130 5.13 2.93 -8.15
N TYR A 131 4.28 3.92 -7.96
CA TYR A 131 3.02 3.78 -7.23
C TYR A 131 1.89 4.54 -7.92
N LEU A 132 0.69 3.94 -7.87
CA LEU A 132 -0.56 4.63 -8.15
C LEU A 132 -1.29 4.85 -6.83
N ASP A 133 -1.76 6.06 -6.60
CA ASP A 133 -2.59 6.41 -5.46
C ASP A 133 -4.02 6.65 -5.92
N GLY A 134 -4.99 6.01 -5.26
CA GLY A 134 -6.37 6.07 -5.72
C GLY A 134 -7.36 5.51 -4.72
N GLU A 135 -8.60 5.35 -5.18
CA GLU A 135 -9.74 4.88 -4.41
C GLU A 135 -10.39 3.69 -5.11
N CYS A 136 -10.64 2.61 -4.39
CA CYS A 136 -11.55 1.56 -4.81
C CYS A 136 -12.98 2.01 -4.55
N TYR A 137 -13.78 2.14 -5.61
CA TYR A 137 -15.10 2.75 -5.56
C TYR A 137 -16.06 2.18 -6.61
N ASP A 138 -17.34 2.20 -6.31
CA ASP A 138 -18.44 1.95 -7.27
C ASP A 138 -19.56 2.94 -6.98
N PRO A 139 -19.97 3.78 -7.96
CA PRO A 139 -21.02 4.79 -7.78
C PRO A 139 -22.41 4.21 -7.50
N ASN A 140 -22.62 2.92 -7.75
CA ASN A 140 -23.90 2.23 -7.56
C ASN A 140 -23.97 1.46 -6.23
N LYS A 141 -22.97 1.61 -5.35
CA LYS A 141 -22.87 0.86 -4.09
C LYS A 141 -22.73 1.80 -2.90
N THR A 142 -23.26 1.39 -1.78
CA THR A 142 -23.08 2.05 -0.49
C THR A 142 -21.64 1.84 0.00
N PHE A 143 -21.18 2.67 0.94
CA PHE A 143 -19.86 2.53 1.55
C PHE A 143 -19.67 1.18 2.26
N GLU A 144 -20.73 0.64 2.88
CA GLU A 144 -20.72 -0.67 3.54
C GLU A 144 -20.52 -1.80 2.53
N GLU A 145 -21.21 -1.75 1.39
CA GLU A 145 -21.03 -2.71 0.30
C GLU A 145 -19.63 -2.64 -0.31
N ILE A 146 -19.12 -1.42 -0.56
CA ILE A 146 -17.75 -1.20 -1.04
C ILE A 146 -16.73 -1.78 -0.06
N THR A 147 -16.89 -1.50 1.24
CA THR A 147 -15.98 -1.99 2.27
C THR A 147 -16.02 -3.51 2.41
N SER A 148 -17.20 -4.13 2.23
CA SER A 148 -17.37 -5.58 2.22
C SER A 148 -16.69 -6.22 1.02
N LEU A 149 -16.93 -5.70 -0.17
CA LEU A 149 -16.32 -6.17 -1.42
C LEU A 149 -14.81 -5.99 -1.43
N PHE A 150 -14.32 -4.87 -0.91
CA PHE A 150 -12.88 -4.62 -0.78
C PHE A 150 -12.15 -5.70 0.04
N LYS A 151 -12.82 -6.30 1.01
CA LYS A 151 -12.26 -7.37 1.85
C LYS A 151 -12.41 -8.76 1.25
N THR A 152 -13.46 -9.00 0.47
CA THR A 152 -13.84 -10.33 -0.05
C THR A 152 -13.42 -10.54 -1.49
N ASP A 153 -13.74 -9.59 -2.38
CA ASP A 153 -13.40 -9.61 -3.80
C ASP A 153 -13.23 -8.20 -4.36
N PRO A 154 -12.05 -7.58 -4.17
CA PRO A 154 -11.78 -6.21 -4.62
C PRO A 154 -11.87 -6.02 -6.13
N LYS A 155 -11.88 -7.11 -6.93
CA LYS A 155 -12.02 -7.04 -8.41
C LYS A 155 -13.38 -6.55 -8.87
N GLN A 156 -14.39 -6.61 -8.01
CA GLN A 156 -15.73 -6.08 -8.29
C GLN A 156 -15.81 -4.56 -8.17
N LEU A 157 -14.77 -3.92 -7.65
CA LEU A 157 -14.69 -2.46 -7.53
C LEU A 157 -13.82 -1.89 -8.65
N GLU A 158 -14.12 -0.66 -9.04
CA GLU A 158 -13.28 0.11 -9.94
C GLU A 158 -12.18 0.82 -9.13
N PHE A 159 -11.00 0.97 -9.72
CA PHE A 159 -9.91 1.71 -9.11
C PHE A 159 -9.75 3.07 -9.78
N TYR A 160 -10.08 4.12 -9.05
CA TYR A 160 -9.97 5.53 -9.49
C TYR A 160 -8.64 6.09 -9.05
N VAL A 161 -7.77 6.38 -10.00
CA VAL A 161 -6.41 6.86 -9.74
C VAL A 161 -6.42 8.39 -9.59
N PHE A 162 -5.86 8.90 -8.49
CA PHE A 162 -5.70 10.32 -8.21
C PHE A 162 -4.33 10.82 -8.61
N ASP A 163 -3.28 10.04 -8.29
CA ASP A 163 -1.90 10.42 -8.47
C ASP A 163 -1.03 9.22 -8.83
N TYR A 164 0.12 9.51 -9.38
CA TYR A 164 1.23 8.59 -9.59
C TYR A 164 2.46 9.19 -8.92
N PHE A 165 3.32 8.37 -8.34
CA PHE A 165 4.64 8.82 -7.93
C PHE A 165 5.67 7.71 -8.03
N ASP A 166 6.92 8.14 -8.17
CA ASP A 166 8.09 7.29 -8.22
C ASP A 166 9.07 7.73 -7.12
N VAL A 167 9.37 6.84 -6.18
CA VAL A 167 10.29 7.15 -5.06
C VAL A 167 11.71 7.46 -5.53
N LYS A 168 12.06 7.09 -6.77
CA LYS A 168 13.34 7.40 -7.40
C LYS A 168 13.36 8.78 -8.07
N ARG A 169 12.19 9.41 -8.21
CA ARG A 169 11.99 10.73 -8.83
C ARG A 169 11.02 11.58 -8.00
N PRO A 170 11.37 11.87 -6.74
CA PRO A 170 10.48 12.61 -5.83
C PRO A 170 10.27 14.08 -6.24
N GLU A 171 11.11 14.60 -7.14
CA GLU A 171 11.05 15.97 -7.67
C GLU A 171 9.94 16.19 -8.69
N LEU A 172 9.32 15.13 -9.24
CA LEU A 172 8.27 15.29 -10.25
C LEU A 172 7.11 16.13 -9.73
N SER A 173 6.77 17.18 -10.46
CA SER A 173 5.57 17.98 -10.21
C SER A 173 4.29 17.17 -10.39
N PHE A 174 3.16 17.66 -9.86
CA PHE A 174 1.87 16.99 -10.06
C PHE A 174 1.48 16.93 -11.55
N GLU A 175 1.81 17.95 -12.34
CA GLU A 175 1.54 17.97 -13.78
C GLU A 175 2.29 16.84 -14.51
N GLU A 176 3.56 16.66 -14.21
CA GLU A 176 4.36 15.58 -14.79
C GLU A 176 3.82 14.21 -14.35
N ARG A 177 3.49 14.02 -13.07
CA ARG A 177 2.92 12.77 -12.56
C ARG A 177 1.58 12.44 -13.19
N LYS A 178 0.74 13.46 -13.46
CA LYS A 178 -0.56 13.30 -14.13
C LYS A 178 -0.44 12.64 -15.52
N MET A 179 0.64 12.91 -16.25
CA MET A 179 0.88 12.26 -17.55
C MET A 179 1.03 10.75 -17.41
N TYR A 180 1.72 10.28 -16.36
CA TYR A 180 1.87 8.85 -16.08
C TYR A 180 0.53 8.20 -15.71
N VAL A 181 -0.32 8.86 -14.93
CA VAL A 181 -1.68 8.39 -14.62
C VAL A 181 -2.46 8.10 -15.89
N THR A 182 -2.40 8.96 -16.88
CA THR A 182 -3.14 8.81 -18.14
C THR A 182 -2.62 7.62 -18.97
N VAL A 183 -1.33 7.34 -18.95
CA VAL A 183 -0.73 6.21 -19.67
C VAL A 183 -1.05 4.90 -18.99
N GLU A 184 -0.83 4.80 -17.68
CA GLU A 184 -1.03 3.57 -16.90
C GLU A 184 -2.51 3.15 -16.81
N THR A 185 -3.46 4.10 -16.80
CA THR A 185 -4.89 3.79 -16.77
C THR A 185 -5.39 3.15 -18.06
N LYS A 186 -4.77 3.44 -19.21
CA LYS A 186 -5.10 2.79 -20.49
C LYS A 186 -4.71 1.31 -20.53
N LEU A 187 -3.62 0.94 -19.84
CA LEU A 187 -3.06 -0.41 -19.89
C LEU A 187 -3.85 -1.44 -19.07
N VAL A 188 -4.59 -1.03 -18.04
CA VAL A 188 -5.19 -1.97 -17.05
C VAL A 188 -6.69 -1.74 -16.79
N ARG A 189 -7.44 -1.07 -17.69
CA ARG A 189 -8.85 -0.70 -17.48
C ARG A 189 -9.13 0.05 -16.17
N LYS A 190 -8.17 0.84 -15.70
CA LYS A 190 -8.32 1.70 -14.53
C LYS A 190 -9.08 2.95 -14.94
N LYS A 191 -9.98 3.45 -14.11
CA LYS A 191 -10.61 4.75 -14.34
C LYS A 191 -9.75 5.87 -13.76
N THR A 192 -9.54 6.92 -14.55
CA THR A 192 -8.83 8.12 -14.10
C THR A 192 -9.82 9.09 -13.47
N CYS A 193 -9.58 9.50 -12.23
CA CYS A 193 -10.42 10.47 -11.52
C CYS A 193 -10.05 11.93 -11.80
N LEU A 194 -9.08 12.16 -12.70
CA LEU A 194 -8.60 13.49 -13.03
C LEU A 194 -9.58 14.23 -13.95
N LYS A 195 -10.49 14.99 -13.37
CA LYS A 195 -11.21 16.04 -14.08
C LYS A 195 -10.49 17.37 -13.83
N GLN A 196 -10.01 17.98 -14.89
CA GLN A 196 -9.56 19.36 -14.87
C GLN A 196 -10.83 20.22 -14.79
N PHE A 197 -11.10 20.83 -13.66
CA PHE A 197 -12.07 21.90 -13.57
C PHE A 197 -11.36 23.17 -14.01
N HIS A 198 -11.60 23.61 -15.24
CA HIS A 198 -11.46 25.01 -15.57
C HIS A 198 -12.67 25.71 -14.94
N GLU A 199 -12.51 26.23 -13.77
CA GLU A 199 -13.48 27.15 -13.22
C GLU A 199 -13.37 28.48 -13.96
N GLN A 200 -14.44 28.79 -14.69
CA GLN A 200 -14.83 30.16 -14.88
C GLN A 200 -15.51 30.61 -13.59
N PHE A 201 -14.81 31.40 -12.77
CA PHE A 201 -15.39 32.31 -11.81
C PHE A 201 -15.22 33.74 -12.29
#